data_02cb990ab6753c031c73d1caf802a1a2
#
_entry.id   02cb990ab6753c031c73d1caf802a1a2
#
_cell.length_a   1.000
_cell.length_b   1.000
_cell.length_c   1.000
_cell.angle_alpha   90.00
_cell.angle_beta   90.00
_cell.angle_gamma   90.00
#
_symmetry.space_group_name_H-M   'P 1'
#
loop_
_entity.id
_entity.type
_entity.pdbx_description
1 polymer ?
#
loop_
_entity_poly.entity_id
_entity_poly.type
_entity_poly.pdbx_seq_one_letter_code
_entity_poly.pdbx_strand_id
1 'polypeptide(L)'
;MYPNKNSQQTFAEIMLVSVTLFWGATFPIVKEAIELLPVMAFLWIRFALAALLLGFMAGRRGFATLDYRGWCNGILLGTLLFLSYLFQTFGLEQTSSANAGFLTGLNVVWVPLLAGPLLKKPAAFGAKVGVIIAFSGLILLTWHTPWTLNPGDLLVLACSFFVALHILGLDRFTAGYDARALTFVQIFTMAVLGCIGSLIFEPVSWPREWPLSLVSAFLITAILATAYAFWAMTRFQRLTTPTRAALIYTLEPVWAAIFSVWLLDERLSSLAWAGGGLIVSGMIFAEAWPLLRRRSSGVEPDLKMN
;
A
#
# COMPACT_ATOMS: atom_id res chain seq x y z
N MET A 1 6.12 21.03 -24.48
CA MET A 1 7.09 21.12 -23.39
C MET A 1 6.99 19.82 -22.58
N TYR A 2 7.93 18.87 -22.75
CA TYR A 2 7.90 17.61 -21.97
C TYR A 2 8.34 17.93 -20.54
N PRO A 3 7.55 17.56 -19.50
CA PRO A 3 7.94 17.82 -18.14
C PRO A 3 9.26 17.12 -17.83
N ASN A 4 10.15 17.81 -17.14
CA ASN A 4 11.46 17.32 -16.69
C ASN A 4 11.28 15.99 -15.92
N LYS A 5 12.12 15.00 -16.18
CA LYS A 5 12.07 13.65 -15.54
C LYS A 5 11.96 13.74 -14.01
N ASN A 6 12.62 14.72 -13.40
CA ASN A 6 12.54 14.95 -11.96
C ASN A 6 11.12 15.43 -11.54
N SER A 7 10.48 16.29 -12.35
CA SER A 7 9.11 16.77 -12.09
C SER A 7 8.07 15.64 -12.17
N GLN A 8 8.25 14.71 -13.11
CA GLN A 8 7.37 13.53 -13.23
C GLN A 8 7.50 12.60 -12.04
N GLN A 9 8.74 12.38 -11.56
CA GLN A 9 9.00 11.55 -10.39
C GLN A 9 8.41 12.18 -9.13
N THR A 10 8.65 13.47 -8.88
CA THR A 10 8.08 14.19 -7.72
C THR A 10 6.55 14.13 -7.73
N PHE A 11 5.92 14.35 -8.89
CA PHE A 11 4.47 14.22 -9.01
C PHE A 11 3.99 12.80 -8.69
N ALA A 12 4.70 11.78 -9.18
CA ALA A 12 4.37 10.40 -8.89
C ALA A 12 4.46 10.08 -7.37
N GLU A 13 5.49 10.57 -6.72
CA GLU A 13 5.69 10.38 -5.28
C GLU A 13 4.60 11.08 -4.45
N ILE A 14 4.17 12.30 -4.85
CA ILE A 14 3.02 12.99 -4.22
C ILE A 14 1.73 12.16 -4.37
N MET A 15 1.51 11.58 -5.56
CA MET A 15 0.36 10.70 -5.77
C MET A 15 0.41 9.45 -4.89
N LEU A 16 1.60 8.87 -4.66
CA LEU A 16 1.77 7.73 -3.75
C LEU A 16 1.58 8.12 -2.27
N VAL A 17 2.00 9.33 -1.88
CA VAL A 17 1.71 9.87 -0.53
C VAL A 17 0.21 9.99 -0.30
N SER A 18 -0.58 10.44 -1.30
CA SER A 18 -2.04 10.51 -1.15
C SER A 18 -2.70 9.13 -0.97
N VAL A 19 -2.10 8.07 -1.52
CA VAL A 19 -2.55 6.69 -1.29
C VAL A 19 -2.44 6.32 0.19
N THR A 20 -1.32 6.64 0.82
CA THR A 20 -1.08 6.31 2.24
C THR A 20 -2.05 7.05 3.18
N LEU A 21 -2.45 8.28 2.80
CA LEU A 21 -3.46 9.04 3.53
C LEU A 21 -4.78 8.27 3.61
N PHE A 22 -5.27 7.78 2.47
CA PHE A 22 -6.52 6.99 2.44
C PHE A 22 -6.38 5.66 3.15
N TRP A 23 -5.26 4.96 3.01
CA TRP A 23 -5.05 3.70 3.70
C TRP A 23 -4.99 3.87 5.21
N GLY A 24 -4.25 4.87 5.71
CA GLY A 24 -4.18 5.15 7.15
C GLY A 24 -5.55 5.44 7.77
N ALA A 25 -6.44 6.14 7.04
CA ALA A 25 -7.79 6.42 7.49
C ALA A 25 -8.70 5.17 7.54
N THR A 26 -8.36 4.08 6.82
CA THR A 26 -9.28 2.93 6.66
C THR A 26 -9.12 1.84 7.71
N PHE A 27 -8.05 1.79 8.49
CA PHE A 27 -7.89 0.76 9.52
C PHE A 27 -9.05 0.71 10.54
N PRO A 28 -9.41 1.82 11.20
CA PRO A 28 -10.56 1.83 12.11
C PRO A 28 -11.88 1.52 11.37
N ILE A 29 -12.07 2.05 10.16
CA ILE A 29 -13.27 1.84 9.35
C ILE A 29 -13.45 0.34 9.00
N VAL A 30 -12.37 -0.32 8.60
CA VAL A 30 -12.40 -1.77 8.27
C VAL A 30 -12.66 -2.59 9.53
N LYS A 31 -12.03 -2.24 10.66
CA LYS A 31 -12.22 -2.96 11.92
C LYS A 31 -13.69 -2.94 12.36
N GLU A 32 -14.34 -1.79 12.31
CA GLU A 32 -15.78 -1.69 12.61
C GLU A 32 -16.65 -2.48 11.59
N ALA A 33 -16.29 -2.44 10.31
CA ALA A 33 -17.06 -3.13 9.27
C ALA A 33 -17.02 -4.66 9.40
N ILE A 34 -15.88 -5.25 9.81
CA ILE A 34 -15.75 -6.71 9.99
C ILE A 34 -16.40 -7.23 11.28
N GLU A 35 -16.81 -6.36 12.19
CA GLU A 35 -17.69 -6.74 13.31
C GLU A 35 -19.13 -6.99 12.83
N LEU A 36 -19.52 -6.38 11.71
CA LEU A 36 -20.88 -6.47 11.15
C LEU A 36 -20.99 -7.51 10.01
N LEU A 37 -19.89 -7.86 9.37
CA LEU A 37 -19.82 -8.79 8.24
C LEU A 37 -18.59 -9.71 8.35
N PRO A 38 -18.72 -10.99 7.90
CA PRO A 38 -17.56 -11.87 7.77
C PRO A 38 -16.46 -11.25 6.89
N VAL A 39 -15.20 -11.51 7.24
CA VAL A 39 -14.03 -10.89 6.60
C VAL A 39 -14.02 -11.03 5.09
N MET A 40 -14.19 -12.25 4.58
CA MET A 40 -14.15 -12.49 3.14
C MET A 40 -15.37 -11.88 2.43
N ALA A 41 -16.55 -11.87 3.10
CA ALA A 41 -17.75 -11.20 2.58
C ALA A 41 -17.50 -9.69 2.41
N PHE A 42 -16.90 -9.03 3.40
CA PHE A 42 -16.51 -7.63 3.29
C PHE A 42 -15.49 -7.40 2.17
N LEU A 43 -14.45 -8.24 2.08
CA LEU A 43 -13.39 -8.08 1.09
C LEU A 43 -13.91 -8.21 -0.34
N TRP A 44 -14.67 -9.28 -0.65
CA TRP A 44 -15.10 -9.47 -2.04
C TRP A 44 -16.08 -8.40 -2.50
N ILE A 45 -17.02 -7.94 -1.66
CA ILE A 45 -17.93 -6.84 -2.00
C ILE A 45 -17.16 -5.56 -2.28
N ARG A 46 -16.24 -5.19 -1.39
CA ARG A 46 -15.38 -4.03 -1.55
C ARG A 46 -14.60 -4.07 -2.87
N PHE A 47 -13.97 -5.22 -3.17
CA PHE A 47 -13.17 -5.37 -4.39
C PHE A 47 -14.05 -5.48 -5.64
N ALA A 48 -15.23 -6.07 -5.58
CA ALA A 48 -16.18 -6.10 -6.70
C ALA A 48 -16.63 -4.68 -7.06
N LEU A 49 -17.00 -3.86 -6.08
CA LEU A 49 -17.37 -2.45 -6.30
C LEU A 49 -16.22 -1.66 -6.93
N ALA A 50 -15.00 -1.84 -6.44
CA ALA A 50 -13.82 -1.19 -6.98
C ALA A 50 -13.50 -1.68 -8.40
N ALA A 51 -13.63 -2.98 -8.68
CA ALA A 51 -13.42 -3.55 -10.00
C ALA A 51 -14.43 -3.01 -11.03
N LEU A 52 -15.70 -2.89 -10.67
CA LEU A 52 -16.73 -2.28 -11.54
C LEU A 52 -16.33 -0.85 -11.95
N LEU A 53 -15.91 -0.04 -10.98
CA LEU A 53 -15.45 1.33 -11.26
C LEU A 53 -14.22 1.34 -12.19
N LEU A 54 -13.21 0.53 -11.89
CA LEU A 54 -11.98 0.44 -12.69
C LEU A 54 -12.25 -0.10 -14.09
N GLY A 55 -13.14 -1.08 -14.23
CA GLY A 55 -13.55 -1.63 -15.52
C GLY A 55 -14.22 -0.58 -16.39
N PHE A 56 -15.10 0.22 -15.81
CA PHE A 56 -15.72 1.35 -16.49
C PHE A 56 -14.67 2.40 -16.92
N MET A 57 -13.73 2.76 -16.04
CA MET A 57 -12.67 3.72 -16.33
C MET A 57 -11.66 3.22 -17.36
N ALA A 58 -11.38 1.93 -17.41
CA ALA A 58 -10.46 1.33 -18.40
C ALA A 58 -11.08 1.36 -19.80
N GLY A 59 -12.35 1.02 -19.89
CA GLY A 59 -13.08 0.95 -21.16
C GLY A 59 -12.41 0.01 -22.19
N ARG A 60 -12.99 -0.13 -23.37
CA ARG A 60 -12.46 -1.03 -24.42
C ARG A 60 -11.00 -0.74 -24.81
N ARG A 61 -10.59 0.53 -24.84
CA ARG A 61 -9.23 0.94 -25.22
C ARG A 61 -8.18 0.50 -24.19
N GLY A 62 -8.49 0.58 -22.89
CA GLY A 62 -7.59 0.11 -21.86
C GLY A 62 -7.40 -1.41 -21.92
N PHE A 63 -8.49 -2.17 -22.04
CA PHE A 63 -8.41 -3.63 -22.16
C PHE A 63 -7.69 -4.10 -23.43
N ALA A 64 -7.78 -3.35 -24.53
CA ALA A 64 -7.06 -3.66 -25.76
C ALA A 64 -5.52 -3.59 -25.62
N THR A 65 -4.99 -3.00 -24.53
CA THR A 65 -3.54 -3.02 -24.24
C THR A 65 -3.09 -4.33 -23.59
N LEU A 66 -4.01 -5.15 -23.08
CA LEU A 66 -3.69 -6.38 -22.36
C LEU A 66 -3.63 -7.56 -23.34
N ASP A 67 -2.43 -8.07 -23.54
CA ASP A 67 -2.19 -9.38 -24.15
C ASP A 67 -2.34 -10.51 -23.11
N TYR A 68 -2.12 -11.75 -23.51
CA TYR A 68 -2.14 -12.90 -22.59
C TYR A 68 -1.22 -12.71 -21.37
N ARG A 69 -0.03 -12.14 -21.57
CA ARG A 69 0.91 -11.86 -20.48
C ARG A 69 0.39 -10.77 -19.53
N GLY A 70 -0.25 -9.74 -20.08
CA GLY A 70 -0.89 -8.69 -19.28
C GLY A 70 -1.98 -9.24 -18.36
N TRP A 71 -2.81 -10.16 -18.86
CA TRP A 71 -3.79 -10.86 -18.02
C TRP A 71 -3.14 -11.72 -16.96
N CYS A 72 -2.13 -12.55 -17.31
CA CYS A 72 -1.40 -13.36 -16.32
C CYS A 72 -0.70 -12.50 -15.25
N ASN A 73 -0.06 -11.41 -15.64
CA ASN A 73 0.58 -10.48 -14.73
C ASN A 73 -0.45 -9.83 -13.78
N GLY A 74 -1.58 -9.41 -14.30
CA GLY A 74 -2.67 -8.85 -13.49
C GLY A 74 -3.23 -9.86 -12.48
N ILE A 75 -3.45 -11.12 -12.90
CA ILE A 75 -3.89 -12.20 -12.02
C ILE A 75 -2.84 -12.49 -10.93
N LEU A 76 -1.56 -12.59 -11.30
CA LEU A 76 -0.48 -12.81 -10.33
C LEU A 76 -0.43 -11.69 -9.28
N LEU A 77 -0.44 -10.43 -9.73
CA LEU A 77 -0.43 -9.26 -8.85
C LEU A 77 -1.69 -9.22 -7.98
N GLY A 78 -2.86 -9.53 -8.54
CA GLY A 78 -4.12 -9.61 -7.82
C GLY A 78 -4.12 -10.72 -6.76
N THR A 79 -3.48 -11.87 -7.05
CA THR A 79 -3.32 -12.96 -6.08
C THR A 79 -2.41 -12.56 -4.92
N LEU A 80 -1.28 -11.89 -5.21
CA LEU A 80 -0.39 -11.36 -4.16
C LEU A 80 -1.12 -10.34 -3.26
N LEU A 81 -1.89 -9.45 -3.86
CA LEU A 81 -2.73 -8.51 -3.12
C LEU A 81 -3.81 -9.23 -2.31
N PHE A 82 -4.51 -10.20 -2.88
CA PHE A 82 -5.52 -10.96 -2.17
C PHE A 82 -4.94 -11.62 -0.92
N LEU A 83 -3.80 -12.30 -1.05
CA LEU A 83 -3.11 -12.90 0.09
C LEU A 83 -2.72 -11.86 1.14
N SER A 84 -2.24 -10.69 0.71
CA SER A 84 -1.89 -9.63 1.66
C SER A 84 -3.11 -9.14 2.44
N TYR A 85 -4.23 -8.86 1.76
CA TYR A 85 -5.47 -8.42 2.41
C TYR A 85 -6.13 -9.50 3.25
N LEU A 86 -6.08 -10.74 2.79
CA LEU A 86 -6.57 -11.89 3.55
C LEU A 86 -5.87 -11.98 4.91
N PHE A 87 -4.54 -12.03 4.88
CA PHE A 87 -3.74 -12.11 6.10
C PHE A 87 -3.87 -10.85 6.98
N GLN A 88 -3.94 -9.65 6.38
CA GLN A 88 -4.13 -8.42 7.12
C GLN A 88 -5.47 -8.40 7.85
N THR A 89 -6.55 -8.74 7.15
CA THR A 89 -7.89 -8.57 7.70
C THR A 89 -8.21 -9.65 8.74
N PHE A 90 -7.83 -10.91 8.51
CA PHE A 90 -7.92 -11.95 9.56
C PHE A 90 -6.97 -11.66 10.73
N GLY A 91 -5.81 -11.08 10.47
CA GLY A 91 -4.93 -10.63 11.54
C GLY A 91 -5.56 -9.51 12.35
N LEU A 92 -6.24 -8.56 11.72
CA LEU A 92 -6.90 -7.43 12.36
C LEU A 92 -8.06 -7.84 13.29
N GLU A 93 -8.70 -8.99 13.07
CA GLU A 93 -9.67 -9.55 14.02
C GLU A 93 -9.01 -9.87 15.38
N GLN A 94 -7.73 -10.27 15.37
CA GLN A 94 -7.01 -10.80 16.52
C GLN A 94 -5.96 -9.83 17.10
N THR A 95 -5.66 -8.73 16.41
CA THR A 95 -4.70 -7.72 16.88
C THR A 95 -5.28 -6.31 16.86
N SER A 96 -4.55 -5.34 17.42
CA SER A 96 -4.95 -3.93 17.38
C SER A 96 -4.70 -3.31 16.00
N SER A 97 -5.47 -2.26 15.66
CA SER A 97 -5.23 -1.48 14.44
C SER A 97 -3.82 -0.89 14.38
N ALA A 98 -3.28 -0.47 15.54
CA ALA A 98 -1.92 0.05 15.65
C ALA A 98 -0.86 -1.01 15.33
N ASN A 99 -0.98 -2.23 15.92
CA ASN A 99 -0.07 -3.34 15.62
C ASN A 99 -0.18 -3.77 14.16
N ALA A 100 -1.40 -3.88 13.62
CA ALA A 100 -1.62 -4.23 12.22
C ALA A 100 -0.96 -3.21 11.27
N GLY A 101 -1.12 -1.91 11.54
CA GLY A 101 -0.46 -0.84 10.77
C GLY A 101 1.07 -0.93 10.83
N PHE A 102 1.63 -1.14 12.04
CA PHE A 102 3.07 -1.33 12.23
C PHE A 102 3.61 -2.53 11.45
N LEU A 103 3.01 -3.71 11.66
CA LEU A 103 3.47 -4.94 11.05
C LEU A 103 3.33 -4.92 9.52
N THR A 104 2.26 -4.31 8.99
CA THR A 104 2.12 -4.08 7.54
C THR A 104 3.25 -3.19 7.02
N GLY A 105 3.62 -2.14 7.78
CA GLY A 105 4.73 -1.22 7.45
C GLY A 105 6.09 -1.90 7.33
N LEU A 106 6.27 -3.12 7.85
CA LEU A 106 7.50 -3.90 7.68
C LEU A 106 7.82 -4.27 6.23
N ASN A 107 6.90 -4.05 5.28
CA ASN A 107 7.20 -4.15 3.85
C ASN A 107 8.41 -3.27 3.46
N VAL A 108 8.67 -2.17 4.16
CA VAL A 108 9.83 -1.29 3.95
C VAL A 108 11.17 -2.01 4.15
N VAL A 109 11.20 -3.05 4.97
CA VAL A 109 12.39 -3.90 5.19
C VAL A 109 12.45 -5.00 4.13
N TRP A 110 11.32 -5.65 3.82
CA TRP A 110 11.27 -6.73 2.84
C TRP A 110 11.62 -6.27 1.43
N VAL A 111 11.11 -5.11 0.99
CA VAL A 111 11.32 -4.62 -0.39
C VAL A 111 12.80 -4.47 -0.73
N PRO A 112 13.66 -3.75 0.01
CA PRO A 112 15.08 -3.61 -0.35
C PRO A 112 15.85 -4.93 -0.24
N LEU A 113 15.46 -5.84 0.66
CA LEU A 113 16.07 -7.16 0.77
C LEU A 113 15.78 -8.02 -0.46
N LEU A 114 14.56 -7.96 -0.96
CA LEU A 114 14.10 -8.77 -2.10
C LEU A 114 14.38 -8.12 -3.47
N ALA A 115 14.54 -6.79 -3.55
CA ALA A 115 14.77 -6.09 -4.81
C ALA A 115 16.06 -6.51 -5.51
N GLY A 116 17.13 -6.79 -4.76
CA GLY A 116 18.38 -7.30 -5.30
C GLY A 116 18.21 -8.63 -6.04
N PRO A 117 17.79 -9.70 -5.34
CA PRO A 117 17.66 -11.02 -5.94
C PRO A 117 16.54 -11.12 -6.98
N LEU A 118 15.39 -10.45 -6.79
CA LEU A 118 14.24 -10.60 -7.69
C LEU A 118 14.29 -9.68 -8.93
N LEU A 119 14.80 -8.45 -8.78
CA LEU A 119 14.79 -7.45 -9.83
C LEU A 119 16.17 -7.11 -10.37
N LYS A 120 17.26 -7.61 -9.75
CA LYS A 120 18.63 -7.21 -10.01
C LYS A 120 18.84 -5.68 -9.84
N LYS A 121 18.04 -5.05 -8.98
CA LYS A 121 18.05 -3.62 -8.65
C LYS A 121 18.33 -3.42 -7.16
N PRO A 122 19.59 -3.54 -6.70
CA PRO A 122 19.87 -3.33 -5.27
C PRO A 122 19.53 -1.92 -4.85
N ALA A 123 19.01 -1.77 -3.63
CA ALA A 123 18.67 -0.47 -3.08
C ALA A 123 19.91 0.43 -2.98
N ALA A 124 19.78 1.70 -3.36
CA ALA A 124 20.80 2.72 -3.21
C ALA A 124 21.15 2.96 -1.73
N PHE A 125 22.35 3.42 -1.44
CA PHE A 125 22.83 3.64 -0.06
C PHE A 125 21.89 4.55 0.73
N GLY A 126 21.48 5.71 0.18
CA GLY A 126 20.55 6.63 0.84
C GLY A 126 19.20 6.00 1.17
N ALA A 127 18.67 5.15 0.25
CA ALA A 127 17.45 4.42 0.50
C ALA A 127 17.61 3.38 1.64
N LYS A 128 18.74 2.66 1.72
CA LYS A 128 19.04 1.73 2.81
C LYS A 128 19.08 2.43 4.17
N VAL A 129 19.76 3.58 4.24
CA VAL A 129 19.81 4.39 5.46
C VAL A 129 18.43 4.94 5.81
N GLY A 130 17.67 5.45 4.83
CA GLY A 130 16.28 5.89 5.02
C GLY A 130 15.39 4.79 5.58
N VAL A 131 15.53 3.54 5.11
CA VAL A 131 14.81 2.36 5.63
C VAL A 131 15.14 2.11 7.11
N ILE A 132 16.42 2.20 7.50
CA ILE A 132 16.83 1.99 8.89
C ILE A 132 16.21 3.07 9.78
N ILE A 133 16.25 4.34 9.36
CA ILE A 133 15.65 5.46 10.10
C ILE A 133 14.12 5.27 10.21
N ALA A 134 13.44 4.97 9.09
CA ALA A 134 12.00 4.76 9.07
C ALA A 134 11.57 3.56 9.92
N PHE A 135 12.33 2.46 9.88
CA PHE A 135 12.09 1.27 10.72
C PHE A 135 12.23 1.59 12.21
N SER A 136 13.26 2.35 12.60
CA SER A 136 13.40 2.84 13.96
C SER A 136 12.22 3.71 14.39
N GLY A 137 11.72 4.54 13.46
CA GLY A 137 10.51 5.34 13.66
C GLY A 137 9.25 4.49 13.86
N LEU A 138 9.09 3.42 13.08
CA LEU A 138 7.99 2.46 13.26
C LEU A 138 8.01 1.82 14.65
N ILE A 139 9.18 1.41 15.13
CA ILE A 139 9.34 0.85 16.47
C ILE A 139 8.89 1.87 17.53
N LEU A 140 9.34 3.12 17.42
CA LEU A 140 8.99 4.17 18.39
C LEU A 140 7.51 4.54 18.34
N LEU A 141 6.91 4.57 17.15
CA LEU A 141 5.49 4.89 16.94
C LEU A 141 4.58 3.92 17.72
N THR A 142 4.97 2.66 17.80
CA THR A 142 4.20 1.58 18.44
C THR A 142 4.75 1.12 19.79
N TRP A 143 5.75 1.80 20.34
CA TRP A 143 6.47 1.38 21.57
C TRP A 143 5.58 1.17 22.80
N HIS A 144 4.46 1.84 22.86
CA HIS A 144 3.53 1.76 23.99
C HIS A 144 2.50 0.61 23.88
N THR A 145 2.46 -0.07 22.71
CA THR A 145 1.60 -1.25 22.57
C THR A 145 2.28 -2.46 23.23
N PRO A 146 1.56 -3.29 24.02
CA PRO A 146 2.14 -4.50 24.57
C PRO A 146 2.69 -5.40 23.47
N TRP A 147 3.96 -5.71 23.50
CA TRP A 147 4.63 -6.62 22.57
C TRP A 147 4.30 -8.09 22.90
N THR A 148 3.04 -8.42 22.89
CA THR A 148 2.59 -9.81 22.98
C THR A 148 2.32 -10.30 21.57
N LEU A 149 3.24 -11.11 21.02
CA LEU A 149 3.03 -11.76 19.74
C LEU A 149 1.83 -12.70 19.84
N ASN A 150 0.77 -12.37 19.16
CA ASN A 150 -0.42 -13.21 19.04
C ASN A 150 -0.53 -13.78 17.61
N PRO A 151 -1.40 -14.77 17.34
CA PRO A 151 -1.57 -15.34 16.01
C PRO A 151 -1.93 -14.28 14.95
N GLY A 152 -2.68 -13.23 15.31
CA GLY A 152 -3.02 -12.13 14.42
C GLY A 152 -1.80 -11.32 13.96
N ASP A 153 -0.83 -11.12 14.86
CA ASP A 153 0.42 -10.43 14.52
C ASP A 153 1.23 -11.22 13.47
N LEU A 154 1.25 -12.57 13.58
CA LEU A 154 1.93 -13.42 12.60
C LEU A 154 1.25 -13.35 11.22
N LEU A 155 -0.08 -13.29 11.20
CA LEU A 155 -0.83 -13.11 9.96
C LEU A 155 -0.49 -11.76 9.31
N VAL A 156 -0.47 -10.66 10.08
CA VAL A 156 -0.11 -9.34 9.53
C VAL A 156 1.36 -9.28 9.11
N LEU A 157 2.24 -10.00 9.78
CA LEU A 157 3.63 -10.13 9.31
C LEU A 157 3.70 -10.84 7.94
N ALA A 158 2.93 -11.90 7.73
CA ALA A 158 2.80 -12.54 6.41
C ALA A 158 2.21 -11.56 5.38
N CYS A 159 1.20 -10.75 5.76
CA CYS A 159 0.70 -9.67 4.90
C CYS A 159 1.82 -8.78 4.41
N SER A 160 2.69 -8.26 5.30
CA SER A 160 3.79 -7.34 4.93
C SER A 160 4.73 -7.94 3.88
N PHE A 161 4.97 -9.25 3.93
CA PHE A 161 5.77 -9.96 2.94
C PHE A 161 5.07 -10.00 1.56
N PHE A 162 3.76 -10.31 1.50
CA PHE A 162 3.01 -10.31 0.25
C PHE A 162 2.84 -8.89 -0.33
N VAL A 163 2.70 -7.87 0.51
CA VAL A 163 2.75 -6.46 0.09
C VAL A 163 4.09 -6.15 -0.59
N ALA A 164 5.20 -6.58 -0.01
CA ALA A 164 6.53 -6.37 -0.60
C ALA A 164 6.67 -7.06 -1.96
N LEU A 165 6.19 -8.31 -2.09
CA LEU A 165 6.17 -9.02 -3.37
C LEU A 165 5.30 -8.29 -4.41
N HIS A 166 4.15 -7.74 -4.02
CA HIS A 166 3.30 -6.96 -4.90
C HIS A 166 3.99 -5.68 -5.37
N ILE A 167 4.65 -4.93 -4.46
CA ILE A 167 5.42 -3.72 -4.80
C ILE A 167 6.51 -4.04 -5.84
N LEU A 168 7.26 -5.12 -5.64
CA LEU A 168 8.30 -5.57 -6.58
C LEU A 168 7.69 -6.06 -7.91
N GLY A 169 6.55 -6.73 -7.83
CA GLY A 169 5.80 -7.19 -9.00
C GLY A 169 5.28 -6.03 -9.86
N LEU A 170 4.81 -4.94 -9.25
CA LEU A 170 4.41 -3.74 -9.97
C LEU A 170 5.57 -3.14 -10.78
N ASP A 171 6.78 -3.06 -10.21
CA ASP A 171 7.96 -2.58 -10.94
C ASP A 171 8.30 -3.46 -12.16
N ARG A 172 8.10 -4.78 -12.04
CA ARG A 172 8.48 -5.75 -13.07
C ARG A 172 7.43 -5.92 -14.17
N PHE A 173 6.14 -5.90 -13.83
CA PHE A 173 5.09 -6.45 -14.68
C PHE A 173 4.10 -5.40 -15.24
N THR A 174 4.22 -4.11 -14.89
CA THR A 174 3.24 -3.10 -15.31
C THR A 174 3.62 -2.32 -16.58
N ALA A 175 4.87 -2.42 -17.02
CA ALA A 175 5.35 -1.66 -18.19
C ALA A 175 4.61 -2.07 -19.47
N GLY A 176 4.17 -1.07 -20.23
CA GLY A 176 3.50 -1.27 -21.52
C GLY A 176 1.98 -1.43 -21.47
N TYR A 177 1.38 -1.60 -20.29
CA TYR A 177 -0.06 -1.77 -20.13
C TYR A 177 -0.78 -0.50 -19.65
N ASP A 178 -2.05 -0.36 -20.00
CA ASP A 178 -2.91 0.67 -19.37
C ASP A 178 -3.09 0.35 -17.88
N ALA A 179 -2.76 1.33 -17.02
CA ALA A 179 -2.78 1.13 -15.59
C ALA A 179 -4.18 0.81 -15.04
N ARG A 180 -5.25 1.37 -15.65
CA ARG A 180 -6.64 1.13 -15.23
C ARG A 180 -7.06 -0.31 -15.53
N ALA A 181 -6.76 -0.78 -16.75
CA ALA A 181 -7.08 -2.13 -17.17
C ALA A 181 -6.30 -3.18 -16.36
N LEU A 182 -4.99 -2.96 -16.15
CA LEU A 182 -4.18 -3.87 -15.34
C LEU A 182 -4.62 -3.87 -13.86
N THR A 183 -4.96 -2.71 -13.31
CA THR A 183 -5.50 -2.62 -11.95
C THR A 183 -6.88 -3.30 -11.84
N PHE A 184 -7.73 -3.15 -12.86
CA PHE A 184 -8.98 -3.89 -12.91
C PHE A 184 -8.75 -5.39 -12.77
N VAL A 185 -7.83 -5.97 -13.54
CA VAL A 185 -7.54 -7.43 -13.47
C VAL A 185 -7.08 -7.81 -12.07
N GLN A 186 -6.21 -7.03 -11.44
CA GLN A 186 -5.76 -7.28 -10.07
C GLN A 186 -6.95 -7.30 -9.08
N ILE A 187 -7.76 -6.24 -9.08
CA ILE A 187 -8.85 -6.08 -8.12
C ILE A 187 -9.99 -7.06 -8.41
N PHE A 188 -10.27 -7.36 -9.68
CA PHE A 188 -11.23 -8.38 -10.05
C PHE A 188 -10.80 -9.77 -9.58
N THR A 189 -9.50 -10.10 -9.70
CA THR A 189 -8.95 -11.35 -9.15
C THR A 189 -9.16 -11.44 -7.63
N MET A 190 -8.93 -10.34 -6.90
CA MET A 190 -9.19 -10.29 -5.46
C MET A 190 -10.67 -10.50 -5.14
N ALA A 191 -11.57 -9.88 -5.92
CA ALA A 191 -13.02 -10.05 -5.74
C ALA A 191 -13.45 -11.52 -5.97
N VAL A 192 -12.94 -12.16 -7.03
CA VAL A 192 -13.23 -13.56 -7.33
C VAL A 192 -12.70 -14.49 -6.24
N LEU A 193 -11.44 -14.34 -5.84
CA LEU A 193 -10.84 -15.18 -4.78
C LEU A 193 -11.55 -14.97 -3.44
N GLY A 194 -11.89 -13.73 -3.08
CA GLY A 194 -12.66 -13.41 -1.88
C GLY A 194 -14.07 -13.99 -1.91
N CYS A 195 -14.75 -13.91 -3.05
CA CYS A 195 -16.08 -14.51 -3.25
C CYS A 195 -16.05 -16.03 -3.08
N ILE A 196 -15.08 -16.71 -3.73
CA ILE A 196 -14.89 -18.17 -3.59
C ILE A 196 -14.61 -18.51 -2.14
N GLY A 197 -13.71 -17.76 -1.47
CA GLY A 197 -13.39 -18.00 -0.07
C GLY A 197 -14.59 -17.78 0.85
N SER A 198 -15.37 -16.73 0.64
CA SER A 198 -16.60 -16.46 1.41
C SER A 198 -17.62 -17.61 1.26
N LEU A 199 -17.82 -18.10 0.04
CA LEU A 199 -18.75 -19.20 -0.22
C LEU A 199 -18.32 -20.54 0.40
N ILE A 200 -17.01 -20.78 0.54
CA ILE A 200 -16.48 -22.04 1.05
C ILE A 200 -16.33 -22.02 2.58
N PHE A 201 -15.85 -20.93 3.15
CA PHE A 201 -15.38 -20.89 4.53
C PHE A 201 -16.27 -20.07 5.47
N GLU A 202 -17.12 -19.19 4.94
CA GLU A 202 -17.97 -18.33 5.76
C GLU A 202 -19.44 -18.68 5.58
N PRO A 203 -20.20 -18.90 6.67
CA PRO A 203 -21.66 -18.93 6.58
C PRO A 203 -22.16 -17.55 6.15
N VAL A 204 -22.86 -17.48 5.03
CA VAL A 204 -23.38 -16.20 4.52
C VAL A 204 -24.48 -15.71 5.47
N SER A 205 -24.09 -14.91 6.45
CA SER A 205 -25.01 -14.17 7.31
C SER A 205 -25.01 -12.71 6.85
N TRP A 206 -26.00 -12.35 6.04
CA TRP A 206 -26.18 -10.96 5.66
C TRP A 206 -26.74 -10.18 6.85
N PRO A 207 -26.26 -8.95 7.12
CA PRO A 207 -26.84 -8.10 8.14
C PRO A 207 -28.31 -7.83 7.79
N ARG A 208 -29.19 -7.90 8.79
CA ARG A 208 -30.63 -7.60 8.60
C ARG A 208 -30.84 -6.14 8.23
N GLU A 209 -29.98 -5.27 8.73
CA GLU A 209 -29.98 -3.84 8.46
C GLU A 209 -28.61 -3.45 7.92
N TRP A 210 -28.59 -2.48 7.02
CA TRP A 210 -27.36 -1.91 6.46
C TRP A 210 -27.14 -0.52 7.08
N PRO A 211 -26.46 -0.44 8.22
CA PRO A 211 -26.20 0.85 8.86
C PRO A 211 -25.37 1.74 7.95
N LEU A 212 -25.55 3.06 8.10
CA LEU A 212 -24.83 4.03 7.28
C LEU A 212 -23.30 3.89 7.43
N SER A 213 -22.81 3.48 8.59
CA SER A 213 -21.39 3.19 8.84
C SER A 213 -20.87 2.11 7.90
N LEU A 214 -21.59 1.00 7.73
CA LEU A 214 -21.19 -0.08 6.83
C LEU A 214 -21.23 0.34 5.36
N VAL A 215 -22.30 1.06 4.95
CA VAL A 215 -22.40 1.57 3.57
C VAL A 215 -21.28 2.56 3.27
N SER A 216 -20.99 3.49 4.19
CA SER A 216 -19.89 4.44 4.04
C SER A 216 -18.52 3.74 4.03
N ALA A 217 -18.33 2.70 4.85
CA ALA A 217 -17.14 1.87 4.83
C ALA A 217 -16.89 1.25 3.44
N PHE A 218 -17.92 0.68 2.81
CA PHE A 218 -17.80 0.16 1.44
C PHE A 218 -17.45 1.24 0.43
N LEU A 219 -18.13 2.39 0.46
CA LEU A 219 -17.86 3.48 -0.49
C LEU A 219 -16.44 4.03 -0.34
N ILE A 220 -16.02 4.35 0.88
CA ILE A 220 -14.68 4.90 1.16
C ILE A 220 -13.62 3.87 0.77
N THR A 221 -13.77 2.63 1.23
CA THR A 221 -12.75 1.60 0.99
C THR A 221 -12.71 1.15 -0.46
N ALA A 222 -13.84 1.04 -1.17
CA ALA A 222 -13.86 0.66 -2.57
C ALA A 222 -13.34 1.76 -3.49
N ILE A 223 -13.76 3.01 -3.29
CA ILE A 223 -13.45 4.10 -4.21
C ILE A 223 -12.05 4.65 -3.93
N LEU A 224 -11.78 5.09 -2.68
CA LEU A 224 -10.54 5.80 -2.34
C LEU A 224 -9.40 4.83 -2.03
N ALA A 225 -9.61 3.90 -1.11
CA ALA A 225 -8.55 3.02 -0.64
C ALA A 225 -8.34 1.77 -1.52
N THR A 226 -9.17 1.53 -2.53
CA THR A 226 -8.99 0.43 -3.49
C THR A 226 -8.87 0.95 -4.92
N ALA A 227 -9.94 1.43 -5.55
CA ALA A 227 -9.91 1.79 -6.96
C ALA A 227 -8.88 2.89 -7.26
N TYR A 228 -8.95 4.00 -6.53
CA TYR A 228 -7.97 5.09 -6.68
C TYR A 228 -6.58 4.65 -6.25
N ALA A 229 -6.43 4.08 -5.06
CA ALA A 229 -5.12 3.76 -4.49
C ALA A 229 -4.33 2.79 -5.37
N PHE A 230 -4.92 1.66 -5.79
CA PHE A 230 -4.21 0.68 -6.63
C PHE A 230 -4.03 1.13 -8.08
N TRP A 231 -4.94 1.95 -8.62
CA TRP A 231 -4.68 2.63 -9.88
C TRP A 231 -3.48 3.57 -9.76
N ALA A 232 -3.41 4.39 -8.71
CA ALA A 232 -2.30 5.30 -8.48
C ALA A 232 -0.98 4.54 -8.29
N MET A 233 -0.98 3.46 -7.50
CA MET A 233 0.18 2.57 -7.38
C MET A 233 0.61 2.03 -8.75
N THR A 234 -0.29 1.39 -9.49
CA THR A 234 0.02 0.78 -10.79
C THR A 234 0.52 1.83 -11.80
N ARG A 235 -0.01 3.05 -11.74
CA ARG A 235 0.34 4.15 -12.67
C ARG A 235 1.62 4.85 -12.31
N PHE A 236 1.83 5.16 -11.03
CA PHE A 236 2.86 6.10 -10.59
C PHE A 236 4.06 5.41 -9.94
N GLN A 237 3.92 4.25 -9.32
CA GLN A 237 5.04 3.56 -8.70
C GLN A 237 6.14 3.22 -9.73
N ARG A 238 5.81 2.93 -10.97
CA ARG A 238 6.78 2.69 -12.06
C ARG A 238 7.67 3.88 -12.41
N LEU A 239 7.34 5.08 -11.92
CA LEU A 239 8.11 6.31 -12.11
C LEU A 239 9.11 6.56 -10.97
N THR A 240 9.11 5.72 -9.95
CA THR A 240 10.07 5.72 -8.84
C THR A 240 10.67 4.33 -8.63
N THR A 241 11.51 4.15 -7.62
CA THR A 241 12.08 2.82 -7.31
C THR A 241 11.20 2.07 -6.31
N PRO A 242 11.18 0.72 -6.33
CA PRO A 242 10.42 -0.06 -5.35
C PRO A 242 10.73 0.29 -3.90
N THR A 243 12.01 0.51 -3.58
CA THR A 243 12.44 0.87 -2.22
C THR A 243 11.94 2.25 -1.80
N ARG A 244 11.90 3.24 -2.71
CA ARG A 244 11.33 4.56 -2.45
C ARG A 244 9.82 4.48 -2.27
N ALA A 245 9.14 3.71 -3.12
CA ALA A 245 7.70 3.49 -2.96
C ALA A 245 7.40 2.85 -1.59
N ALA A 246 8.15 1.82 -1.17
CA ALA A 246 7.99 1.21 0.14
C ALA A 246 8.23 2.19 1.29
N LEU A 247 9.23 3.09 1.16
CA LEU A 247 9.45 4.17 2.13
C LEU A 247 8.26 5.15 2.20
N ILE A 248 7.69 5.53 1.06
CA ILE A 248 6.49 6.37 1.04
C ILE A 248 5.34 5.67 1.75
N TYR A 249 5.17 4.37 1.54
CA TYR A 249 4.09 3.60 2.17
C TYR A 249 4.24 3.51 3.70
N THR A 250 5.42 3.73 4.28
CA THR A 250 5.55 3.85 5.75
C THR A 250 4.89 5.09 6.35
N LEU A 251 4.37 6.00 5.54
CA LEU A 251 3.51 7.08 6.03
C LEU A 251 2.11 6.59 6.43
N GLU A 252 1.67 5.42 5.96
CA GLU A 252 0.36 4.86 6.31
C GLU A 252 0.12 4.79 7.83
N PRO A 253 1.00 4.17 8.66
CA PRO A 253 0.83 4.18 10.11
C PRO A 253 0.92 5.59 10.73
N VAL A 254 1.65 6.51 10.12
CA VAL A 254 1.68 7.91 10.59
C VAL A 254 0.31 8.58 10.41
N TRP A 255 -0.31 8.39 9.24
CA TRP A 255 -1.67 8.85 8.99
C TRP A 255 -2.68 8.15 9.90
N ALA A 256 -2.56 6.84 10.09
CA ALA A 256 -3.41 6.10 11.02
C ALA A 256 -3.35 6.70 12.43
N ALA A 257 -2.16 7.01 12.92
CA ALA A 257 -1.98 7.66 14.22
C ALA A 257 -2.61 9.08 14.27
N ILE A 258 -2.44 9.89 13.22
CA ILE A 258 -3.05 11.23 13.12
C ILE A 258 -4.58 11.14 13.13
N PHE A 259 -5.15 10.21 12.34
CA PHE A 259 -6.60 10.02 12.30
C PHE A 259 -7.17 9.47 13.61
N SER A 260 -6.45 8.60 14.32
CA SER A 260 -6.84 8.15 15.66
C SER A 260 -6.95 9.31 16.65
N VAL A 261 -5.99 10.24 16.64
CA VAL A 261 -6.07 11.45 17.47
C VAL A 261 -7.27 12.32 17.09
N TRP A 262 -7.50 12.52 15.80
CA TRP A 262 -8.49 13.48 15.32
C TRP A 262 -9.92 12.94 15.36
N LEU A 263 -10.14 11.65 15.08
CA LEU A 263 -11.47 11.04 14.98
C LEU A 263 -11.89 10.32 16.25
N LEU A 264 -10.94 9.80 17.03
CA LEU A 264 -11.19 8.97 18.22
C LEU A 264 -10.72 9.65 19.52
N ASP A 265 -10.25 10.92 19.46
CA ASP A 265 -9.68 11.67 20.58
C ASP A 265 -8.56 10.91 21.34
N GLU A 266 -7.85 10.00 20.64
CA GLU A 266 -6.74 9.26 21.23
C GLU A 266 -5.56 10.17 21.53
N ARG A 267 -4.90 9.96 22.67
CA ARG A 267 -3.68 10.69 23.02
C ARG A 267 -2.45 9.89 22.66
N LEU A 268 -1.67 10.41 21.71
CA LEU A 268 -0.39 9.81 21.35
C LEU A 268 0.70 10.22 22.36
N SER A 269 1.57 9.25 22.69
CA SER A 269 2.75 9.51 23.51
C SER A 269 3.77 10.38 22.77
N SER A 270 4.68 11.03 23.49
CA SER A 270 5.79 11.76 22.90
C SER A 270 6.68 10.87 22.03
N LEU A 271 6.82 9.59 22.39
CA LEU A 271 7.55 8.60 21.62
C LEU A 271 6.87 8.30 20.29
N ALA A 272 5.53 8.22 20.27
CA ALA A 272 4.78 8.02 19.03
C ALA A 272 4.97 9.21 18.07
N TRP A 273 4.92 10.46 18.55
CA TRP A 273 5.21 11.64 17.74
C TRP A 273 6.66 11.64 17.22
N ALA A 274 7.64 11.28 18.07
CA ALA A 274 9.04 11.14 17.66
C ALA A 274 9.19 10.05 16.59
N GLY A 275 8.48 8.92 16.75
CA GLY A 275 8.45 7.82 15.77
C GLY A 275 7.93 8.27 14.40
N GLY A 276 6.79 8.98 14.37
CA GLY A 276 6.25 9.57 13.15
C GLY A 276 7.23 10.54 12.48
N GLY A 277 7.89 11.40 13.28
CA GLY A 277 8.94 12.30 12.80
C GLY A 277 10.14 11.57 12.19
N LEU A 278 10.58 10.45 12.78
CA LEU A 278 11.66 9.63 12.21
C LEU A 278 11.25 8.96 10.90
N ILE A 279 10.02 8.46 10.77
CA ILE A 279 9.52 7.90 9.50
C ILE A 279 9.63 8.94 8.38
N VAL A 280 9.10 10.14 8.62
CA VAL A 280 9.16 11.25 7.65
C VAL A 280 10.62 11.66 7.36
N SER A 281 11.47 11.71 8.39
CA SER A 281 12.90 12.03 8.23
C SER A 281 13.63 10.99 7.39
N GLY A 282 13.35 9.69 7.58
CA GLY A 282 13.91 8.60 6.78
C GLY A 282 13.53 8.71 5.30
N MET A 283 12.27 9.05 5.01
CA MET A 283 11.80 9.30 3.65
C MET A 283 12.51 10.50 3.02
N ILE A 284 12.56 11.64 3.72
CA ILE A 284 13.25 12.84 3.24
C ILE A 284 14.74 12.57 3.01
N PHE A 285 15.40 11.85 3.92
CA PHE A 285 16.82 11.50 3.76
C PHE A 285 17.06 10.66 2.50
N ALA A 286 16.24 9.64 2.26
CA ALA A 286 16.37 8.79 1.08
C ALA A 286 16.22 9.59 -0.23
N GLU A 287 15.33 10.59 -0.26
CA GLU A 287 15.13 11.49 -1.40
C GLU A 287 16.26 12.53 -1.55
N ALA A 288 16.72 13.12 -0.45
CA ALA A 288 17.74 14.17 -0.48
C ALA A 288 19.16 13.63 -0.77
N TRP A 289 19.45 12.39 -0.39
CA TRP A 289 20.80 11.80 -0.51
C TRP A 289 21.43 11.92 -1.90
N PRO A 290 20.76 11.59 -3.02
CA PRO A 290 21.35 11.73 -4.35
C PRO A 290 21.69 13.19 -4.69
N LEU A 291 20.90 14.16 -4.18
CA LEU A 291 21.14 15.59 -4.38
C LEU A 291 22.36 16.07 -3.59
N LEU A 292 22.48 15.64 -2.34
CA LEU A 292 23.61 15.94 -1.46
C LEU A 292 24.91 15.40 -2.04
N ARG A 293 24.91 14.15 -2.53
CA ARG A 293 26.09 13.52 -3.13
C ARG A 293 26.54 14.21 -4.41
N ARG A 294 25.62 14.69 -5.25
CA ARG A 294 25.97 15.44 -6.47
C ARG A 294 26.65 16.76 -6.15
N ARG A 295 26.21 17.47 -5.11
CA ARG A 295 26.87 18.71 -4.65
C ARG A 295 28.27 18.48 -4.11
N SER A 296 28.50 17.39 -3.40
CA SER A 296 29.82 17.07 -2.83
C SER A 296 30.82 16.55 -3.87
N SER A 297 30.37 16.02 -5.00
CA SER A 297 31.24 15.51 -6.07
C SER A 297 31.67 16.56 -7.11
N GLY A 298 31.27 17.83 -6.97
CA GLY A 298 31.71 18.93 -7.84
C GLY A 298 31.30 18.79 -9.32
N VAL A 299 30.45 17.83 -9.66
CA VAL A 299 30.00 17.64 -11.04
C VAL A 299 28.93 18.66 -11.37
N GLU A 300 29.35 19.77 -12.00
CA GLU A 300 28.44 20.71 -12.67
C GLU A 300 27.52 19.93 -13.67
N PRO A 301 26.27 20.34 -13.79
CA PRO A 301 25.40 19.76 -14.81
C PRO A 301 26.00 20.06 -16.17
N ASP A 302 26.39 19.02 -16.92
CA ASP A 302 26.72 19.10 -18.33
C ASP A 302 25.53 19.74 -19.05
N LEU A 303 25.57 21.07 -19.21
CA LEU A 303 24.75 21.83 -20.14
C LEU A 303 25.25 21.52 -21.56
N LYS A 304 25.09 20.29 -22.01
CA LYS A 304 25.13 20.03 -23.44
C LYS A 304 23.81 20.51 -24.04
N MET A 305 23.83 21.80 -24.40
CA MET A 305 22.99 22.29 -25.51
C MET A 305 23.41 21.53 -26.76
N ASN A 306 22.52 20.75 -27.28
CA ASN A 306 22.37 20.47 -28.73
C ASN A 306 20.88 20.13 -28.99
#